data_a56db9b2a18e681d5d53379380321ab2
#
_entry.id   a56db9b2a18e681d5d53379380321ab2
#
_cell.length_a   1.000
_cell.length_b   1.000
_cell.length_c   1.000
_cell.angle_alpha   90.00
_cell.angle_beta   90.00
_cell.angle_gamma   90.00
#
_symmetry.space_group_name_H-M   'P 1'
#
loop_
_entity.id
_entity.type
_entity.pdbx_description
1 polymer ?
#
loop_
_entity_poly.entity_id
_entity_poly.type
_entity_poly.pdbx_seq_one_letter_code
_entity_poly.pdbx_strand_id
1 'polypeptide(L)'
;VTQVLAAQNGSNAIPKLKMSKGRRWNHLELLERIDATGSITAASTAMGMSYKAAWEAVEAINNLSEQPLVERKTGGSKGGGTTLTSHGRRVVGAYRRLEQEREEVLKKLAQVMDDFDEYYHLIRRFDMKTSARNQFLGTVKSVKLGAINAEVVLDIGGGDSLAAVITNDSVSHLGLKVGAEAYALIKAPWVIVTTSDGFKTSARNEMHGTVARCDEGAINGEIIIELAGGKTVAAIVTNDSIKSLGLKTGVKACALIKASHVILAVTA
;
A
#
# COMPACT_ATOMS: atom_id res chain seq x y z
N VAL A 1 56.70 -4.10 17.22
CA VAL A 1 56.61 -4.69 15.89
C VAL A 1 55.22 -4.41 15.37
N THR A 2 55.01 -3.26 14.80
CA THR A 2 54.86 -2.88 13.39
C THR A 2 53.51 -3.29 12.77
N GLN A 3 52.80 -2.22 12.37
CA GLN A 3 51.76 -2.15 11.32
C GLN A 3 50.42 -2.85 11.55
N VAL A 4 49.34 -2.07 11.65
CA VAL A 4 48.45 -1.72 10.54
C VAL A 4 47.67 -0.46 10.91
N LEU A 5 48.04 0.68 10.39
CA LEU A 5 47.21 1.84 10.17
C LEU A 5 46.86 1.80 8.69
N ALA A 6 45.63 1.53 8.37
CA ALA A 6 45.07 1.73 7.02
C ALA A 6 43.64 2.18 7.09
N ALA A 7 43.46 3.45 6.82
CA ALA A 7 42.37 4.10 6.08
C ALA A 7 40.90 3.76 6.50
N GLN A 8 40.40 4.54 7.44
CA GLN A 8 38.99 4.89 7.49
C GLN A 8 38.75 6.17 6.67
N ASN A 9 38.59 6.02 5.39
CA ASN A 9 37.87 6.99 4.56
C ASN A 9 36.42 6.49 4.39
N GLY A 10 35.67 6.56 5.44
CA GLY A 10 34.22 6.41 5.42
C GLY A 10 33.62 7.73 4.93
N SER A 11 33.38 7.82 3.64
CA SER A 11 32.45 8.78 3.07
C SER A 11 31.08 8.56 3.74
N ASN A 12 30.71 9.41 4.69
CA ASN A 12 29.36 9.60 5.18
C ASN A 12 28.51 10.19 4.05
N ALA A 13 28.31 9.41 3.01
CA ALA A 13 27.26 9.66 2.05
C ALA A 13 25.93 9.34 2.77
N ILE A 14 25.23 10.42 3.18
CA ILE A 14 23.82 10.34 3.59
C ILE A 14 23.12 9.42 2.57
N PRO A 15 22.51 8.30 3.00
CA PRO A 15 21.75 7.47 2.08
C PRO A 15 20.74 8.40 1.41
N LYS A 16 20.95 8.69 0.13
CA LYS A 16 19.91 9.33 -0.66
C LYS A 16 18.73 8.39 -0.55
N LEU A 17 17.72 8.80 0.19
CA LEU A 17 16.43 8.14 0.23
C LEU A 17 16.05 7.98 -1.24
N LYS A 18 16.33 6.82 -1.82
CA LYS A 18 15.92 6.48 -3.16
C LYS A 18 14.41 6.29 -3.06
N MET A 19 13.69 7.40 -3.13
CA MET A 19 12.29 7.33 -3.55
C MET A 19 12.30 6.52 -4.83
N SER A 20 11.74 5.30 -4.76
CA SER A 20 11.67 4.43 -5.91
C SER A 20 11.02 5.23 -7.02
N LYS A 21 11.74 5.40 -8.14
CA LYS A 21 11.20 5.93 -9.39
C LYS A 21 10.29 4.87 -10.06
N GLY A 22 9.38 4.29 -9.30
CA GLY A 22 8.16 3.76 -9.87
C GLY A 22 7.37 4.98 -10.31
N ARG A 23 6.82 4.99 -11.52
CA ARG A 23 5.97 6.07 -12.04
C ARG A 23 4.72 6.19 -11.19
N ARG A 24 4.88 6.72 -9.99
CA ARG A 24 3.80 7.21 -9.17
C ARG A 24 3.47 8.57 -9.76
N TRP A 25 2.33 8.66 -10.43
CA TRP A 25 1.79 9.95 -10.85
C TRP A 25 1.62 10.79 -9.58
N ASN A 26 2.57 11.68 -9.34
CA ASN A 26 2.45 12.61 -8.23
C ASN A 26 1.35 13.61 -8.60
N HIS A 27 0.18 13.44 -7.98
CA HIS A 27 -0.97 14.30 -8.20
C HIS A 27 -0.62 15.78 -8.06
N LEU A 28 0.28 16.12 -7.13
CA LEU A 28 0.74 17.49 -6.92
C LEU A 28 1.65 17.97 -8.04
N GLU A 29 2.55 17.12 -8.54
CA GLU A 29 3.35 17.45 -9.71
C GLU A 29 2.45 17.67 -10.94
N LEU A 30 1.39 16.86 -11.10
CA LEU A 30 0.41 17.08 -12.16
C LEU A 30 -0.27 18.45 -12.01
N LEU A 31 -0.71 18.83 -10.80
CA LEU A 31 -1.29 20.13 -10.54
C LEU A 31 -0.32 21.28 -10.87
N GLU A 32 0.94 21.17 -10.47
CA GLU A 32 1.98 22.17 -10.77
C GLU A 32 2.24 22.29 -12.27
N ARG A 33 2.29 21.17 -12.99
CA ARG A 33 2.44 21.16 -14.45
C ARG A 33 1.23 21.79 -15.15
N ILE A 34 0.02 21.52 -14.65
CA ILE A 34 -1.19 22.16 -15.18
C ILE A 34 -1.14 23.68 -14.94
N ASP A 35 -0.73 24.13 -13.76
CA ASP A 35 -0.64 25.58 -13.47
C ASP A 35 0.43 26.26 -14.34
N ALA A 36 1.56 25.60 -14.55
CA ALA A 36 2.65 26.14 -15.36
C ALA A 36 2.35 26.16 -16.88
N THR A 37 1.60 25.19 -17.39
CA THR A 37 1.35 25.04 -18.83
C THR A 37 -0.01 25.54 -19.28
N GLY A 38 -0.96 25.68 -18.36
CA GLY A 38 -2.36 26.00 -18.69
C GLY A 38 -3.09 24.89 -19.44
N SER A 39 -2.51 23.68 -19.52
CA SER A 39 -3.00 22.57 -20.35
C SER A 39 -2.75 21.23 -19.73
N ILE A 40 -3.82 20.43 -19.57
CA ILE A 40 -3.72 19.07 -19.09
C ILE A 40 -2.95 18.15 -20.09
N THR A 41 -3.10 18.44 -21.40
CA THR A 41 -2.36 17.71 -22.44
C THR A 41 -0.85 17.96 -22.34
N ALA A 42 -0.45 19.22 -22.19
CA ALA A 42 0.97 19.56 -22.03
C ALA A 42 1.53 18.99 -20.72
N ALA A 43 0.78 19.08 -19.63
CA ALA A 43 1.16 18.50 -18.34
C ALA A 43 1.33 16.97 -18.43
N SER A 44 0.38 16.26 -19.04
CA SER A 44 0.44 14.81 -19.20
C SER A 44 1.64 14.39 -20.04
N THR A 45 1.91 15.08 -21.15
CA THR A 45 3.09 14.82 -21.99
C THR A 45 4.39 15.02 -21.21
N ALA A 46 4.51 16.11 -20.46
CA ALA A 46 5.69 16.42 -19.63
C ALA A 46 5.95 15.36 -18.55
N MET A 47 4.89 14.71 -18.07
CA MET A 47 4.97 13.64 -17.07
C MET A 47 5.06 12.24 -17.68
N GLY A 48 5.00 12.11 -19.01
CA GLY A 48 5.00 10.83 -19.72
C GLY A 48 3.77 9.96 -19.39
N MET A 49 2.62 10.59 -19.11
CA MET A 49 1.35 9.91 -18.86
C MET A 49 0.37 10.12 -20.03
N SER A 50 -0.59 9.19 -20.19
CA SER A 50 -1.63 9.39 -21.17
C SER A 50 -2.58 10.53 -20.77
N TYR A 51 -3.17 11.21 -21.76
CA TYR A 51 -4.19 12.23 -21.52
C TYR A 51 -5.34 11.71 -20.65
N LYS A 52 -5.79 10.46 -20.94
CA LYS A 52 -6.85 9.81 -20.16
C LYS A 52 -6.46 9.66 -18.69
N ALA A 53 -5.25 9.18 -18.40
CA ALA A 53 -4.76 9.01 -17.04
C ALA A 53 -4.63 10.35 -16.29
N ALA A 54 -4.16 11.41 -16.98
CA ALA A 54 -4.10 12.74 -16.39
C ALA A 54 -5.48 13.28 -16.05
N TRP A 55 -6.45 12.99 -16.89
CA TRP A 55 -7.84 13.41 -16.73
C TRP A 55 -8.50 12.70 -15.55
N GLU A 56 -8.39 11.38 -15.50
CA GLU A 56 -8.88 10.58 -14.36
C GLU A 56 -8.23 11.01 -13.03
N ALA A 57 -6.94 11.34 -13.05
CA ALA A 57 -6.25 11.88 -11.87
C ALA A 57 -6.81 13.24 -11.43
N VAL A 58 -7.09 14.16 -12.36
CA VAL A 58 -7.70 15.47 -12.05
C VAL A 58 -9.10 15.29 -11.48
N GLU A 59 -9.92 14.41 -12.05
CA GLU A 59 -11.25 14.10 -11.51
C GLU A 59 -11.15 13.52 -10.09
N ALA A 60 -10.25 12.56 -9.87
CA ALA A 60 -10.03 11.99 -8.55
C ALA A 60 -9.61 13.04 -7.51
N ILE A 61 -8.70 13.94 -7.88
CA ILE A 61 -8.25 15.03 -6.99
C ILE A 61 -9.40 15.99 -6.65
N ASN A 62 -10.18 16.41 -7.65
CA ASN A 62 -11.32 17.27 -7.41
C ASN A 62 -12.40 16.62 -6.53
N ASN A 63 -12.60 15.28 -6.67
CA ASN A 63 -13.53 14.52 -5.84
C ASN A 63 -13.08 14.38 -4.38
N LEU A 64 -11.79 14.51 -4.11
CA LEU A 64 -11.22 14.45 -2.76
C LEU A 64 -11.21 15.80 -2.04
N SER A 65 -11.54 16.89 -2.74
CA SER A 65 -11.51 18.24 -2.21
C SER A 65 -12.92 18.84 -2.09
N GLU A 66 -13.17 19.58 -1.03
CA GLU A 66 -14.45 20.30 -0.83
C GLU A 66 -14.70 21.36 -1.91
N GLN A 67 -13.65 21.92 -2.48
CA GLN A 67 -13.70 22.87 -3.59
C GLN A 67 -12.80 22.38 -4.72
N PRO A 68 -13.19 22.50 -6.00
CA PRO A 68 -12.36 22.08 -7.10
C PRO A 68 -10.97 22.73 -7.04
N LEU A 69 -9.92 21.93 -7.22
CA LEU A 69 -8.54 22.40 -7.31
C LEU A 69 -8.17 22.81 -8.73
N VAL A 70 -8.84 22.22 -9.71
CA VAL A 70 -8.62 22.42 -11.14
C VAL A 70 -9.94 22.80 -11.79
N GLU A 71 -9.90 23.84 -12.64
CA GLU A 71 -11.05 24.31 -13.42
C GLU A 71 -10.72 24.38 -14.92
N ARG A 72 -11.75 24.20 -15.74
CA ARG A 72 -11.67 24.44 -17.19
C ARG A 72 -12.02 25.86 -17.49
N LYS A 73 -11.22 26.52 -18.30
CA LYS A 73 -11.61 27.78 -18.96
C LYS A 73 -12.23 27.44 -20.30
N THR A 74 -13.52 27.73 -20.45
CA THR A 74 -14.22 27.67 -21.73
C THR A 74 -13.55 28.62 -22.69
N GLY A 75 -13.11 28.12 -23.86
CA GLY A 75 -12.33 28.92 -24.81
C GLY A 75 -13.16 29.99 -25.55
N GLY A 76 -12.60 31.19 -25.62
CA GLY A 76 -12.84 32.10 -26.70
C GLY A 76 -12.00 31.69 -27.94
N SER A 77 -11.82 32.61 -28.92
CA SER A 77 -11.10 32.35 -30.18
C SER A 77 -9.66 31.81 -30.10
N LYS A 78 -9.10 31.55 -28.91
CA LYS A 78 -7.76 30.99 -28.64
C LYS A 78 -7.77 29.62 -27.97
N GLY A 79 -8.91 28.91 -27.93
CA GLY A 79 -9.01 27.56 -27.33
C GLY A 79 -9.18 27.58 -25.81
N GLY A 80 -9.84 26.54 -25.25
CA GLY A 80 -10.03 26.35 -23.80
C GLY A 80 -8.76 25.85 -23.13
N GLY A 81 -8.53 26.26 -21.88
CA GLY A 81 -7.41 25.84 -21.05
C GLY A 81 -7.86 25.13 -19.77
N THR A 82 -6.91 24.51 -19.07
CA THR A 82 -7.12 23.94 -17.74
C THR A 82 -6.16 24.63 -16.78
N THR A 83 -6.68 25.19 -15.68
CA THR A 83 -5.86 25.94 -14.70
C THR A 83 -6.21 25.53 -13.29
N LEU A 84 -5.30 25.78 -12.35
CA LEU A 84 -5.64 25.67 -10.95
C LEU A 84 -6.59 26.80 -10.54
N THR A 85 -7.52 26.47 -9.68
CA THR A 85 -8.32 27.49 -8.94
C THR A 85 -7.42 28.21 -7.93
N SER A 86 -7.91 29.30 -7.35
CA SER A 86 -7.23 29.96 -6.24
C SER A 86 -7.06 29.02 -5.04
N HIS A 87 -8.03 28.13 -4.82
CA HIS A 87 -7.94 27.09 -3.80
C HIS A 87 -6.86 26.06 -4.14
N GLY A 88 -6.80 25.58 -5.38
CA GLY A 88 -5.77 24.65 -5.86
C GLY A 88 -4.35 25.18 -5.67
N ARG A 89 -4.10 26.46 -5.99
CA ARG A 89 -2.79 27.08 -5.76
C ARG A 89 -2.42 27.16 -4.28
N ARG A 90 -3.38 27.48 -3.40
CA ARG A 90 -3.12 27.46 -1.94
C ARG A 90 -2.77 26.06 -1.45
N VAL A 91 -3.48 25.03 -1.90
CA VAL A 91 -3.23 23.63 -1.51
C VAL A 91 -1.84 23.19 -1.96
N VAL A 92 -1.47 23.42 -3.22
CA VAL A 92 -0.14 23.09 -3.75
C VAL A 92 0.97 23.82 -2.97
N GLY A 93 0.78 25.13 -2.72
CA GLY A 93 1.77 25.91 -1.96
C GLY A 93 1.90 25.48 -0.49
N ALA A 94 0.79 25.10 0.15
CA ALA A 94 0.81 24.57 1.51
C ALA A 94 1.53 23.22 1.58
N TYR A 95 1.25 22.34 0.63
CA TYR A 95 1.90 21.03 0.55
C TYR A 95 3.41 21.16 0.33
N ARG A 96 3.87 22.03 -0.56
CA ARG A 96 5.31 22.24 -0.79
C ARG A 96 6.04 22.71 0.46
N ARG A 97 5.44 23.63 1.21
CA ARG A 97 6.01 24.05 2.51
C ARG A 97 6.08 22.89 3.49
N LEU A 98 5.00 22.11 3.61
CA LEU A 98 4.97 20.95 4.48
C LEU A 98 6.05 19.91 4.12
N GLU A 99 6.25 19.64 2.82
CA GLU A 99 7.29 18.73 2.34
C GLU A 99 8.70 19.23 2.69
N GLN A 100 8.96 20.53 2.52
CA GLN A 100 10.24 21.11 2.88
C GLN A 100 10.54 21.02 4.38
N GLU A 101 9.58 21.40 5.22
CA GLU A 101 9.71 21.29 6.69
C GLU A 101 9.93 19.83 7.12
N ARG A 102 9.16 18.91 6.52
CA ARG A 102 9.33 17.48 6.78
C ARG A 102 10.74 17.00 6.44
N GLU A 103 11.25 17.39 5.29
CA GLU A 103 12.59 16.99 4.83
C GLU A 103 13.69 17.52 5.76
N GLU A 104 13.54 18.75 6.27
CA GLU A 104 14.48 19.32 7.23
C GLU A 104 14.44 18.61 8.59
N VAL A 105 13.26 18.28 9.10
CA VAL A 105 13.11 17.51 10.34
C VAL A 105 13.74 16.13 10.19
N LEU A 106 13.47 15.42 9.08
CA LEU A 106 14.04 14.10 8.82
C LEU A 106 15.56 14.14 8.73
N LYS A 107 16.13 15.15 8.07
CA LYS A 107 17.59 15.35 8.02
C LYS A 107 18.19 15.54 9.41
N LYS A 108 17.54 16.30 10.28
CA LYS A 108 18.00 16.51 11.67
C LYS A 108 17.93 15.21 12.48
N LEU A 109 16.85 14.45 12.35
CA LEU A 109 16.70 13.19 13.08
C LEU A 109 17.69 12.12 12.60
N ALA A 110 17.92 12.00 11.30
CA ALA A 110 18.90 11.07 10.73
C ALA A 110 20.36 11.35 11.15
N GLN A 111 20.65 12.56 11.63
CA GLN A 111 21.97 12.90 12.16
C GLN A 111 22.18 12.48 13.63
N VAL A 112 21.11 12.15 14.35
CA VAL A 112 21.13 11.92 15.80
C VAL A 112 20.82 10.47 16.17
N MET A 113 20.20 9.70 15.26
CA MET A 113 19.74 8.33 15.51
C MET A 113 20.40 7.34 14.54
N ASP A 114 21.14 6.36 15.07
CA ASP A 114 21.84 5.36 14.25
C ASP A 114 20.89 4.48 13.42
N ASP A 115 19.73 4.11 13.91
CA ASP A 115 18.76 3.25 13.21
C ASP A 115 17.48 4.01 12.79
N PHE A 116 17.61 5.31 12.49
CA PHE A 116 16.48 6.19 12.18
C PHE A 116 15.58 5.66 11.08
N ASP A 117 16.14 5.13 10.01
CA ASP A 117 15.36 4.65 8.86
C ASP A 117 14.47 3.46 9.25
N GLU A 118 14.96 2.53 10.08
CA GLU A 118 14.19 1.39 10.56
C GLU A 118 13.01 1.83 11.44
N TYR A 119 13.26 2.70 12.43
CA TYR A 119 12.23 3.22 13.31
C TYR A 119 11.22 4.11 12.58
N TYR A 120 11.68 4.93 11.66
CA TYR A 120 10.81 5.78 10.85
C TYR A 120 9.84 4.96 9.98
N HIS A 121 10.35 3.91 9.34
CA HIS A 121 9.50 3.00 8.58
C HIS A 121 8.52 2.25 9.49
N LEU A 122 8.95 1.84 10.68
CA LEU A 122 8.07 1.18 11.64
C LEU A 122 6.95 2.12 12.12
N ILE A 123 7.26 3.36 12.48
CA ILE A 123 6.26 4.35 12.93
C ILE A 123 5.25 4.64 11.81
N ARG A 124 5.70 4.82 10.56
CA ARG A 124 4.79 5.02 9.42
C ARG A 124 3.84 3.85 9.19
N ARG A 125 4.24 2.64 9.57
CA ARG A 125 3.38 1.44 9.48
C ARG A 125 2.19 1.51 10.43
N PHE A 126 2.33 2.16 11.58
CA PHE A 126 1.23 2.33 12.55
C PHE A 126 0.19 3.37 12.12
N ASP A 127 0.52 4.28 11.22
CA ASP A 127 -0.37 5.37 10.78
C ASP A 127 -1.41 4.93 9.74
N MET A 128 -1.31 3.72 9.20
CA MET A 128 -2.22 3.25 8.17
C MET A 128 -3.60 2.91 8.76
N LYS A 129 -4.57 3.81 8.56
CA LYS A 129 -5.98 3.62 8.97
C LYS A 129 -6.76 2.94 7.85
N THR A 130 -7.25 1.74 8.09
CA THR A 130 -8.06 0.98 7.14
C THR A 130 -9.12 0.18 7.87
N SER A 131 -10.21 -0.14 7.18
CA SER A 131 -11.26 -1.03 7.69
C SER A 131 -10.93 -2.53 7.51
N ALA A 132 -9.78 -2.87 6.95
CA ALA A 132 -9.31 -4.24 6.85
C ALA A 132 -8.70 -4.68 8.19
N ARG A 133 -9.27 -5.71 8.81
CA ARG A 133 -8.78 -6.26 10.09
C ARG A 133 -7.44 -6.98 9.93
N ASN A 134 -7.21 -7.60 8.76
CA ASN A 134 -5.97 -8.28 8.46
C ASN A 134 -5.09 -7.35 7.62
N GLN A 135 -3.93 -7.03 8.15
CA GLN A 135 -2.93 -6.18 7.50
C GLN A 135 -1.57 -6.84 7.67
N PHE A 136 -0.97 -7.24 6.56
CA PHE A 136 0.34 -7.89 6.55
C PHE A 136 1.29 -7.06 5.72
N LEU A 137 2.40 -6.65 6.29
CA LEU A 137 3.53 -6.19 5.50
C LEU A 137 4.29 -7.39 4.96
N GLY A 138 4.66 -7.34 3.71
CA GLY A 138 5.46 -8.39 3.09
C GLY A 138 6.37 -7.85 2.00
N THR A 139 7.33 -8.67 1.60
CA THR A 139 8.21 -8.41 0.47
C THR A 139 7.71 -9.18 -0.74
N VAL A 140 7.61 -8.54 -1.89
CA VAL A 140 7.21 -9.17 -3.14
C VAL A 140 8.23 -10.24 -3.54
N LYS A 141 7.80 -11.49 -3.53
CA LYS A 141 8.60 -12.66 -3.89
C LYS A 141 8.53 -12.97 -5.38
N SER A 142 7.36 -12.76 -5.98
CA SER A 142 7.17 -12.95 -7.41
C SER A 142 6.03 -12.07 -7.94
N VAL A 143 6.14 -11.70 -9.22
CA VAL A 143 5.08 -11.06 -10.02
C VAL A 143 4.97 -11.83 -11.32
N LYS A 144 3.80 -12.42 -11.57
CA LYS A 144 3.50 -13.15 -12.80
C LYS A 144 2.39 -12.42 -13.56
N LEU A 145 2.75 -11.76 -14.65
CA LEU A 145 1.80 -11.04 -15.50
C LEU A 145 1.01 -12.02 -16.38
N GLY A 146 -0.30 -11.86 -16.42
CA GLY A 146 -1.19 -12.47 -17.40
C GLY A 146 -1.64 -11.43 -18.44
N ALA A 147 -2.66 -11.76 -19.22
CA ALA A 147 -3.17 -10.85 -20.25
C ALA A 147 -3.83 -9.58 -19.66
N ILE A 148 -4.56 -9.71 -18.56
CA ILE A 148 -5.30 -8.60 -17.90
C ILE A 148 -4.89 -8.47 -16.45
N ASN A 149 -4.73 -9.59 -15.73
CA ASN A 149 -4.41 -9.64 -14.32
C ASN A 149 -3.03 -10.24 -14.08
N ALA A 150 -2.46 -9.92 -12.93
CA ALA A 150 -1.20 -10.47 -12.45
C ALA A 150 -1.42 -11.21 -11.13
N GLU A 151 -0.68 -12.28 -10.92
CA GLU A 151 -0.48 -12.88 -9.60
C GLU A 151 0.77 -12.26 -8.96
N VAL A 152 0.60 -11.71 -7.76
CA VAL A 152 1.68 -11.18 -6.93
C VAL A 152 1.76 -12.01 -5.66
N VAL A 153 2.93 -12.53 -5.33
CA VAL A 153 3.15 -13.30 -4.10
C VAL A 153 4.02 -12.48 -3.17
N LEU A 154 3.54 -12.27 -1.95
CA LEU A 154 4.27 -11.62 -0.87
C LEU A 154 4.79 -12.67 0.10
N ASP A 155 6.05 -12.56 0.49
CA ASP A 155 6.58 -13.19 1.69
C ASP A 155 6.23 -12.30 2.88
N ILE A 156 5.40 -12.78 3.78
CA ILE A 156 4.99 -12.01 4.95
C ILE A 156 5.79 -12.37 6.21
N GLY A 157 6.84 -13.20 6.07
CA GLY A 157 7.66 -13.68 7.17
C GLY A 157 7.01 -14.83 7.97
N GLY A 158 7.80 -15.47 8.84
CA GLY A 158 7.35 -16.63 9.62
C GLY A 158 7.16 -17.92 8.80
N GLY A 159 7.62 -17.95 7.55
CA GLY A 159 7.39 -19.04 6.60
C GLY A 159 6.10 -18.92 5.80
N ASP A 160 5.30 -17.89 6.08
CA ASP A 160 4.01 -17.66 5.43
C ASP A 160 4.15 -16.77 4.18
N SER A 161 3.30 -17.01 3.19
CA SER A 161 3.21 -16.19 1.98
C SER A 161 1.75 -15.94 1.61
N LEU A 162 1.51 -14.80 0.97
CA LEU A 162 0.19 -14.40 0.47
C LEU A 162 0.23 -14.15 -1.03
N ALA A 163 -0.63 -14.83 -1.77
CA ALA A 163 -0.88 -14.59 -3.18
C ALA A 163 -2.05 -13.63 -3.36
N ALA A 164 -1.86 -12.59 -4.16
CA ALA A 164 -2.88 -11.66 -4.58
C ALA A 164 -3.05 -11.72 -6.10
N VAL A 165 -4.27 -11.54 -6.59
CA VAL A 165 -4.56 -11.35 -8.01
C VAL A 165 -5.14 -9.97 -8.20
N ILE A 166 -4.40 -9.12 -8.90
CA ILE A 166 -4.73 -7.72 -9.19
C ILE A 166 -4.59 -7.43 -10.69
N THR A 167 -5.04 -6.28 -11.17
CA THR A 167 -4.84 -5.91 -12.59
C THR A 167 -3.39 -5.57 -12.89
N ASN A 168 -2.97 -5.76 -14.14
CA ASN A 168 -1.63 -5.34 -14.59
C ASN A 168 -1.41 -3.83 -14.38
N ASP A 169 -2.45 -3.01 -14.55
CA ASP A 169 -2.41 -1.58 -14.29
C ASP A 169 -2.13 -1.30 -12.79
N SER A 170 -2.74 -2.06 -11.88
CA SER A 170 -2.47 -1.94 -10.45
C SER A 170 -1.01 -2.31 -10.11
N VAL A 171 -0.45 -3.35 -10.73
CA VAL A 171 0.97 -3.71 -10.56
C VAL A 171 1.87 -2.53 -10.95
N SER A 172 1.60 -1.93 -12.11
CA SER A 172 2.36 -0.79 -12.62
C SER A 172 2.17 0.46 -11.75
N HIS A 173 0.94 0.74 -11.35
CA HIS A 173 0.59 1.90 -10.53
C HIS A 173 1.22 1.83 -9.14
N LEU A 174 1.19 0.67 -8.51
CA LEU A 174 1.80 0.44 -7.19
C LEU A 174 3.32 0.22 -7.27
N GLY A 175 3.90 0.12 -8.47
CA GLY A 175 5.33 -0.11 -8.67
C GLY A 175 5.82 -1.44 -8.11
N LEU A 176 4.97 -2.47 -8.13
CA LEU A 176 5.26 -3.78 -7.56
C LEU A 176 6.29 -4.53 -8.44
N LYS A 177 7.38 -4.92 -7.80
CA LYS A 177 8.45 -5.74 -8.38
C LYS A 177 9.07 -6.61 -7.30
N VAL A 178 9.75 -7.67 -7.67
CA VAL A 178 10.48 -8.53 -6.72
C VAL A 178 11.39 -7.68 -5.83
N GLY A 179 11.33 -7.91 -4.54
CA GLY A 179 12.04 -7.18 -3.50
C GLY A 179 11.37 -5.88 -3.03
N ALA A 180 10.26 -5.45 -3.63
CA ALA A 180 9.49 -4.30 -3.14
C ALA A 180 8.67 -4.67 -1.90
N GLU A 181 8.52 -3.76 -0.95
CA GLU A 181 7.59 -3.90 0.16
C GLU A 181 6.16 -3.56 -0.27
N ALA A 182 5.19 -4.32 0.21
CA ALA A 182 3.78 -4.04 0.02
C ALA A 182 2.96 -4.55 1.21
N TYR A 183 1.80 -3.93 1.42
CA TYR A 183 0.81 -4.37 2.39
C TYR A 183 -0.23 -5.24 1.70
N ALA A 184 -0.56 -6.37 2.31
CA ALA A 184 -1.73 -7.16 1.97
C ALA A 184 -2.85 -6.84 2.97
N LEU A 185 -3.98 -6.36 2.47
CA LEU A 185 -5.15 -5.98 3.25
C LEU A 185 -6.29 -6.94 2.94
N ILE A 186 -6.86 -7.55 3.99
CA ILE A 186 -7.94 -8.53 3.84
C ILE A 186 -9.02 -8.23 4.87
N LYS A 187 -10.27 -8.11 4.44
CA LYS A 187 -11.40 -7.97 5.35
C LYS A 187 -11.69 -9.31 6.05
N ALA A 188 -11.92 -9.26 7.36
CA ALA A 188 -12.21 -10.46 8.14
C ALA A 188 -13.43 -11.27 7.62
N PRO A 189 -14.53 -10.66 7.09
CA PRO A 189 -15.61 -11.41 6.48
C PRO A 189 -15.26 -12.15 5.18
N TRP A 190 -14.10 -11.87 4.58
CA TRP A 190 -13.64 -12.57 3.36
C TRP A 190 -12.80 -13.81 3.67
N VAL A 191 -12.49 -14.04 4.94
CA VAL A 191 -11.75 -15.20 5.41
C VAL A 191 -12.73 -16.33 5.69
N ILE A 192 -12.54 -17.46 5.03
CA ILE A 192 -13.27 -18.71 5.31
C ILE A 192 -12.41 -19.51 6.30
N VAL A 193 -13.06 -20.08 7.30
CA VAL A 193 -12.38 -20.90 8.31
C VAL A 193 -12.77 -22.36 8.13
N THR A 194 -11.80 -23.25 8.25
CA THR A 194 -12.02 -24.71 8.29
C THR A 194 -11.19 -25.35 9.38
N THR A 195 -11.69 -26.43 9.94
CA THR A 195 -10.96 -27.30 10.88
C THR A 195 -10.59 -28.64 10.25
N SER A 196 -10.96 -28.85 8.97
CA SER A 196 -10.65 -30.08 8.24
C SER A 196 -9.36 -29.92 7.45
N ASP A 197 -8.50 -30.94 7.51
CA ASP A 197 -7.30 -31.04 6.70
C ASP A 197 -7.56 -31.91 5.45
N GLY A 198 -6.80 -31.65 4.38
CA GLY A 198 -6.70 -32.57 3.24
C GLY A 198 -7.77 -32.44 2.16
N PHE A 199 -8.60 -31.39 2.15
CA PHE A 199 -9.47 -31.10 1.00
C PHE A 199 -8.84 -30.11 0.04
N LYS A 200 -9.11 -30.27 -1.25
CA LYS A 200 -8.65 -29.34 -2.30
C LYS A 200 -9.63 -28.19 -2.44
N THR A 201 -9.12 -26.96 -2.39
CA THR A 201 -9.92 -25.74 -2.53
C THR A 201 -9.37 -24.84 -3.63
N SER A 202 -10.17 -23.91 -4.11
CA SER A 202 -9.75 -22.86 -5.04
C SER A 202 -9.19 -21.64 -4.31
N ALA A 203 -9.14 -21.62 -2.99
CA ALA A 203 -8.48 -20.59 -2.23
C ALA A 203 -6.95 -20.73 -2.40
N ARG A 204 -6.34 -19.71 -2.94
CA ARG A 204 -4.88 -19.74 -3.22
C ARG A 204 -4.04 -19.56 -1.95
N ASN A 205 -4.65 -18.99 -0.91
CA ASN A 205 -4.01 -18.78 0.38
C ASN A 205 -4.66 -19.70 1.41
N GLU A 206 -3.88 -20.58 1.98
CA GLU A 206 -4.24 -21.50 3.05
C GLU A 206 -3.27 -21.25 4.20
N MET A 207 -3.77 -20.65 5.30
CA MET A 207 -2.97 -20.23 6.43
C MET A 207 -3.35 -21.06 7.65
N HIS A 208 -2.51 -22.03 7.97
CA HIS A 208 -2.72 -22.96 9.09
C HIS A 208 -2.27 -22.35 10.40
N GLY A 209 -3.07 -22.53 11.44
CA GLY A 209 -2.77 -22.01 12.76
C GLY A 209 -3.63 -22.64 13.86
N THR A 210 -3.65 -21.95 14.99
CA THR A 210 -4.45 -22.35 16.15
C THR A 210 -5.37 -21.19 16.53
N VAL A 211 -6.62 -21.47 16.85
CA VAL A 211 -7.56 -20.46 17.33
C VAL A 211 -7.04 -19.90 18.67
N ALA A 212 -6.60 -18.64 18.66
CA ALA A 212 -6.15 -17.93 19.87
C ALA A 212 -7.32 -17.30 20.61
N ARG A 213 -8.37 -16.88 19.89
CA ARG A 213 -9.56 -16.24 20.46
C ARG A 213 -10.79 -16.52 19.61
N CYS A 214 -11.93 -16.71 20.28
CA CYS A 214 -13.24 -16.87 19.67
C CYS A 214 -14.25 -16.04 20.47
N ASP A 215 -14.71 -14.92 19.89
CA ASP A 215 -15.66 -14.01 20.52
C ASP A 215 -16.99 -14.09 19.75
N GLU A 216 -18.02 -14.66 20.39
CA GLU A 216 -19.36 -14.74 19.82
C GLU A 216 -20.13 -13.43 20.03
N GLY A 217 -20.68 -12.88 18.94
CA GLY A 217 -21.62 -11.76 18.99
C GLY A 217 -23.07 -12.26 18.89
N ALA A 218 -23.99 -11.38 18.55
CA ALA A 218 -25.42 -11.74 18.45
C ALA A 218 -25.73 -12.68 17.26
N ILE A 219 -25.05 -12.53 16.11
CA ILE A 219 -25.28 -13.29 14.88
C ILE A 219 -23.98 -13.91 14.38
N ASN A 220 -22.90 -13.15 14.41
CA ASN A 220 -21.58 -13.54 13.94
C ASN A 220 -20.58 -13.44 15.11
N GLY A 221 -19.50 -14.23 15.02
CA GLY A 221 -18.37 -14.11 15.92
C GLY A 221 -17.09 -13.78 15.19
N GLU A 222 -16.13 -13.24 15.94
CA GLU A 222 -14.76 -13.00 15.49
C GLU A 222 -13.86 -14.14 15.95
N ILE A 223 -13.15 -14.73 15.01
CA ILE A 223 -12.17 -15.79 15.26
C ILE A 223 -10.78 -15.23 14.96
N ILE A 224 -9.87 -15.36 15.89
CA ILE A 224 -8.44 -15.03 15.70
C ILE A 224 -7.66 -16.32 15.62
N ILE A 225 -7.00 -16.56 14.49
CA ILE A 225 -6.13 -17.70 14.26
C ILE A 225 -4.70 -17.23 14.33
N GLU A 226 -3.91 -17.78 15.24
CA GLU A 226 -2.47 -17.52 15.38
C GLU A 226 -1.69 -18.51 14.50
N LEU A 227 -0.85 -17.96 13.63
CA LEU A 227 0.02 -18.70 12.72
C LEU A 227 1.33 -19.08 13.41
N ALA A 228 2.05 -20.07 12.85
CA ALA A 228 3.33 -20.55 13.41
C ALA A 228 4.38 -19.44 13.57
N GLY A 229 4.36 -18.41 12.71
CA GLY A 229 5.24 -17.24 12.77
C GLY A 229 4.82 -16.14 13.74
N GLY A 230 3.81 -16.37 14.62
CA GLY A 230 3.31 -15.40 15.60
C GLY A 230 2.39 -14.32 15.02
N LYS A 231 2.11 -14.34 13.71
CA LYS A 231 1.10 -13.47 13.09
C LYS A 231 -0.30 -14.02 13.33
N THR A 232 -1.30 -13.16 13.21
CA THR A 232 -2.69 -13.56 13.42
C THR A 232 -3.56 -13.24 12.20
N VAL A 233 -4.55 -14.09 11.97
CA VAL A 233 -5.62 -13.88 10.97
C VAL A 233 -6.95 -13.75 11.69
N ALA A 234 -7.65 -12.64 11.45
CA ALA A 234 -9.00 -12.42 11.95
C ALA A 234 -10.02 -12.87 10.89
N ALA A 235 -11.00 -13.63 11.29
CA ALA A 235 -12.16 -14.03 10.50
C ALA A 235 -13.45 -13.64 11.20
N ILE A 236 -14.48 -13.26 10.43
CA ILE A 236 -15.85 -13.09 10.92
C ILE A 236 -16.69 -14.18 10.30
N VAL A 237 -17.26 -15.05 11.14
CA VAL A 237 -18.08 -16.19 10.74
C VAL A 237 -19.39 -16.20 11.52
N THR A 238 -20.42 -16.91 11.04
CA THR A 238 -21.70 -17.03 11.77
C THR A 238 -21.53 -17.86 13.04
N ASN A 239 -22.36 -17.60 14.06
CA ASN A 239 -22.36 -18.41 15.29
C ASN A 239 -22.65 -19.88 15.00
N ASP A 240 -23.47 -20.18 13.99
CA ASP A 240 -23.73 -21.56 13.57
C ASP A 240 -22.47 -22.23 13.00
N SER A 241 -21.64 -21.48 12.25
CA SER A 241 -20.35 -21.97 11.78
C SER A 241 -19.37 -22.22 12.94
N ILE A 242 -19.36 -21.34 13.96
CA ILE A 242 -18.53 -21.55 15.16
C ILE A 242 -18.89 -22.88 15.83
N LYS A 243 -20.18 -23.11 16.02
CA LYS A 243 -20.69 -24.35 16.65
C LYS A 243 -20.41 -25.59 15.81
N SER A 244 -20.75 -25.53 14.51
CA SER A 244 -20.60 -26.69 13.61
C SER A 244 -19.14 -27.10 13.39
N LEU A 245 -18.23 -26.15 13.36
CA LEU A 245 -16.78 -26.38 13.24
C LEU A 245 -16.10 -26.63 14.61
N GLY A 246 -16.82 -26.45 15.72
CA GLY A 246 -16.28 -26.58 17.07
C GLY A 246 -15.17 -25.56 17.38
N LEU A 247 -15.26 -24.34 16.81
CA LEU A 247 -14.23 -23.32 16.94
C LEU A 247 -14.20 -22.82 18.39
N LYS A 248 -13.07 -22.97 19.03
CA LYS A 248 -12.75 -22.45 20.37
C LYS A 248 -11.25 -22.32 20.51
N THR A 249 -10.80 -21.58 21.49
CA THR A 249 -9.37 -21.41 21.79
C THR A 249 -8.66 -22.77 21.88
N GLY A 250 -7.52 -22.90 21.24
CA GLY A 250 -6.70 -24.09 21.18
C GLY A 250 -7.03 -25.06 20.03
N VAL A 251 -8.11 -24.87 19.29
CA VAL A 251 -8.46 -25.71 18.13
C VAL A 251 -7.58 -25.33 16.95
N LYS A 252 -7.03 -26.32 16.24
CA LYS A 252 -6.34 -26.10 14.97
C LYS A 252 -7.34 -25.72 13.90
N ALA A 253 -7.00 -24.70 13.13
CA ALA A 253 -7.85 -24.19 12.05
C ALA A 253 -7.00 -23.68 10.89
N CYS A 254 -7.59 -23.61 9.72
CA CYS A 254 -6.99 -23.01 8.55
C CYS A 254 -7.86 -21.85 8.05
N ALA A 255 -7.24 -20.69 7.83
CA ALA A 255 -7.84 -19.56 7.15
C ALA A 255 -7.65 -19.69 5.64
N LEU A 256 -8.74 -19.73 4.90
CA LEU A 256 -8.78 -19.83 3.45
C LEU A 256 -9.11 -18.46 2.86
N ILE A 257 -8.25 -17.94 1.98
CA ILE A 257 -8.43 -16.63 1.39
C ILE A 257 -8.22 -16.69 -0.12
N LYS A 258 -9.21 -16.24 -0.88
CA LYS A 258 -9.10 -16.12 -2.32
C LYS A 258 -8.08 -15.05 -2.69
N ALA A 259 -7.19 -15.32 -3.65
CA ALA A 259 -6.18 -14.34 -4.09
C ALA A 259 -6.79 -13.02 -4.58
N SER A 260 -7.98 -13.05 -5.17
CA SER A 260 -8.72 -11.85 -5.58
C SER A 260 -9.33 -11.04 -4.43
N HIS A 261 -9.32 -11.57 -3.21
CA HIS A 261 -9.78 -10.86 -2.01
C HIS A 261 -8.62 -10.19 -1.24
N VAL A 262 -7.40 -10.34 -1.73
CA VAL A 262 -6.23 -9.65 -1.17
C VAL A 262 -6.06 -8.33 -1.91
N ILE A 263 -6.17 -7.23 -1.18
CA ILE A 263 -5.90 -5.88 -1.68
C ILE A 263 -4.44 -5.57 -1.39
N LEU A 264 -3.70 -5.11 -2.39
CA LEU A 264 -2.33 -4.65 -2.19
C LEU A 264 -2.27 -3.14 -2.07
N ALA A 265 -1.44 -2.67 -1.15
CA ALA A 265 -1.15 -1.26 -0.95
C ALA A 265 0.36 -1.06 -0.73
N VAL A 266 0.86 0.12 -1.04
CA VAL A 266 2.23 0.56 -0.74
C VAL A 266 2.17 1.89 -0.02
N THR A 267 3.15 2.15 0.84
CA THR A 267 3.29 3.49 1.44
C THR A 267 3.67 4.52 0.39
N ALA A 268 3.16 5.72 0.58
CA ALA A 268 3.46 6.88 -0.25
C ALA A 268 4.88 7.38 -0.03
#